data_049263fb223ac292f59da559201a5abd
#
_entry.id   049263fb223ac292f59da559201a5abd
#
_cell.length_a   1.000
_cell.length_b   1.000
_cell.length_c   1.000
_cell.angle_alpha   90.00
_cell.angle_beta   90.00
_cell.angle_gamma   90.00
#
_symmetry.space_group_name_H-M   'P 1'
#
loop_
_entity.id
_entity.type
_entity.pdbx_description
1 polymer ?
#
loop_
_entity_poly.entity_id
_entity_poly.type
_entity_poly.pdbx_seq_one_letter_code
_entity_poly.pdbx_strand_id
1 'polypeptide(L)'
;MAVLDGKKIVITGPTGQVAKPLALALAKKNEVTAIARFNNAAARADLEAGGVRCVTVDLAAGDFSGVPGDVDYVVNMAVAKTKSFDDDLAANVEGLGLMMSHFRAAKAFLHCSSTAVYQANGHRAFKEDDELGDNHRVMSFMPTYSINKIAAEAMARYGARQWNLPTVIARLNVPYGDNGGWPWMHLEQVLAGQKIAVHTDEPSVYNPIHEDDIIRMVPRLLDVASVPATIVNWGGNDAVS
;
A
#
# COMPACT_ATOMS: atom_id res chain seq x y z
N MET A 1 -13.91 -6.01 18.37
CA MET A 1 -13.25 -5.63 17.12
C MET A 1 -12.11 -4.71 17.51
N ALA A 2 -10.88 -4.96 17.02
CA ALA A 2 -9.78 -4.04 17.23
C ALA A 2 -10.15 -2.69 16.60
N VAL A 3 -10.20 -1.67 17.40
CA VAL A 3 -10.45 -0.29 16.96
C VAL A 3 -9.23 0.50 17.36
N LEU A 4 -8.60 1.18 16.38
CA LEU A 4 -7.53 2.13 16.69
C LEU A 4 -8.17 3.39 17.26
N ASP A 5 -7.86 3.71 18.49
CA ASP A 5 -8.37 4.89 19.20
C ASP A 5 -7.26 5.48 20.05
N GLY A 6 -7.04 6.81 19.95
CA GLY A 6 -6.00 7.53 20.67
C GLY A 6 -4.57 7.09 20.34
N LYS A 7 -4.32 6.63 19.10
CA LYS A 7 -3.02 6.15 18.65
C LYS A 7 -2.28 7.20 17.82
N LYS A 8 -0.95 7.17 17.88
CA LYS A 8 -0.08 7.92 16.98
C LYS A 8 0.24 7.07 15.77
N ILE A 9 -0.21 7.47 14.59
CA ILE A 9 -0.12 6.69 13.36
C ILE A 9 0.61 7.51 12.29
N VAL A 10 1.62 6.92 11.66
CA VAL A 10 2.22 7.48 10.44
C VAL A 10 1.66 6.75 9.23
N ILE A 11 1.24 7.50 8.21
CA ILE A 11 0.79 6.96 6.93
C ILE A 11 1.58 7.58 5.79
N THR A 12 2.01 6.76 4.82
CA THR A 12 2.69 7.22 3.60
C THR A 12 1.79 7.15 2.39
N GLY A 13 2.08 7.97 1.38
CA GLY A 13 1.29 8.03 0.14
C GLY A 13 -0.14 8.56 0.32
N PRO A 14 -0.39 9.50 1.25
CA PRO A 14 -1.73 9.92 1.70
C PRO A 14 -2.55 10.65 0.62
N THR A 15 -1.95 11.00 -0.50
CA THR A 15 -2.64 11.61 -1.65
C THR A 15 -3.12 10.58 -2.68
N GLY A 16 -2.79 9.30 -2.46
CA GLY A 16 -3.19 8.21 -3.34
C GLY A 16 -4.63 7.74 -3.09
N GLN A 17 -5.17 7.03 -4.10
CA GLN A 17 -6.53 6.50 -4.10
C GLN A 17 -6.90 5.75 -2.82
N VAL A 18 -6.02 4.87 -2.33
CA VAL A 18 -6.29 4.00 -1.18
C VAL A 18 -5.97 4.70 0.15
N ALA A 19 -4.86 5.43 0.20
CA ALA A 19 -4.36 5.98 1.45
C ALA A 19 -5.09 7.27 1.89
N LYS A 20 -5.68 8.04 0.98
CA LYS A 20 -6.41 9.27 1.33
C LYS A 20 -7.64 8.99 2.20
N PRO A 21 -8.61 8.15 1.77
CA PRO A 21 -9.76 7.83 2.62
C PRO A 21 -9.36 7.15 3.93
N LEU A 22 -8.34 6.29 3.90
CA LEU A 22 -7.82 5.65 5.11
C LEU A 22 -7.26 6.67 6.11
N ALA A 23 -6.42 7.62 5.66
CA ALA A 23 -5.85 8.66 6.52
C ALA A 23 -6.94 9.52 7.18
N LEU A 24 -7.93 9.96 6.40
CA LEU A 24 -9.06 10.74 6.88
C LEU A 24 -9.93 9.97 7.88
N ALA A 25 -10.16 8.69 7.63
CA ALA A 25 -10.92 7.83 8.54
C ALA A 25 -10.19 7.60 9.86
N LEU A 26 -8.89 7.33 9.82
CA LEU A 26 -8.06 7.14 11.01
C LEU A 26 -7.94 8.42 11.84
N ALA A 27 -7.85 9.59 11.21
CA ALA A 27 -7.71 10.88 11.90
C ALA A 27 -8.93 11.26 12.77
N LYS A 28 -10.09 10.63 12.52
CA LYS A 28 -11.30 10.87 13.34
C LYS A 28 -11.13 10.49 14.82
N LYS A 29 -10.19 9.57 15.12
CA LYS A 29 -9.99 9.03 16.49
C LYS A 29 -8.52 8.90 16.89
N ASN A 30 -7.58 9.29 16.03
CA ASN A 30 -6.15 9.08 16.24
C ASN A 30 -5.34 10.31 15.83
N GLU A 31 -4.12 10.43 16.32
CA GLU A 31 -3.14 11.39 15.85
C GLU A 31 -2.47 10.83 14.57
N VAL A 32 -2.90 11.30 13.40
CA VAL A 32 -2.38 10.82 12.13
C VAL A 32 -1.38 11.84 11.55
N THR A 33 -0.15 11.38 11.33
CA THR A 33 0.86 12.10 10.56
C THR A 33 1.02 11.46 9.19
N ALA A 34 0.70 12.21 8.15
CA ALA A 34 0.84 11.82 6.77
C ALA A 34 2.17 12.34 6.20
N ILE A 35 2.94 11.45 5.56
CA ILE A 35 4.22 11.81 4.95
C ILE A 35 4.20 11.56 3.44
N ALA A 36 4.57 12.57 2.67
CA ALA A 36 4.68 12.53 1.21
C ALA A 36 5.44 13.76 0.71
N ARG A 37 5.73 13.83 -0.58
CA ARG A 37 6.30 15.03 -1.22
C ARG A 37 5.30 16.19 -1.33
N PHE A 38 4.01 15.93 -1.26
CA PHE A 38 2.92 16.91 -1.34
C PHE A 38 3.00 17.88 -2.51
N ASN A 39 3.32 17.37 -3.71
CA ASN A 39 3.38 18.18 -4.94
C ASN A 39 2.00 18.73 -5.34
N ASN A 40 0.91 18.18 -4.82
CA ASN A 40 -0.46 18.66 -4.97
C ASN A 40 -0.91 19.37 -3.69
N ALA A 41 -0.89 20.70 -3.71
CA ALA A 41 -1.25 21.53 -2.56
C ALA A 41 -2.73 21.38 -2.15
N ALA A 42 -3.64 21.18 -3.11
CA ALA A 42 -5.06 20.98 -2.81
C ALA A 42 -5.28 19.65 -2.06
N ALA A 43 -4.64 18.56 -2.50
CA ALA A 43 -4.73 17.27 -1.81
C ALA A 43 -4.13 17.32 -0.39
N ARG A 44 -3.10 18.14 -0.17
CA ARG A 44 -2.56 18.41 1.16
C ARG A 44 -3.56 19.17 2.02
N ALA A 45 -4.15 20.24 1.50
CA ALA A 45 -5.13 21.05 2.22
C ALA A 45 -6.37 20.24 2.64
N ASP A 46 -6.85 19.32 1.77
CA ASP A 46 -7.96 18.42 2.09
C ASP A 46 -7.63 17.50 3.29
N LEU A 47 -6.40 16.97 3.34
CA LEU A 47 -5.95 16.11 4.44
C LEU A 47 -5.85 16.92 5.75
N GLU A 48 -5.26 18.12 5.70
CA GLU A 48 -5.12 19.00 6.86
C GLU A 48 -6.49 19.46 7.37
N ALA A 49 -7.44 19.77 6.48
CA ALA A 49 -8.83 20.06 6.84
C ALA A 49 -9.54 18.88 7.52
N GLY A 50 -9.15 17.63 7.16
CA GLY A 50 -9.63 16.41 7.78
C GLY A 50 -8.91 16.02 9.08
N GLY A 51 -8.06 16.91 9.64
CA GLY A 51 -7.35 16.66 10.89
C GLY A 51 -6.05 15.85 10.78
N VAL A 52 -5.54 15.66 9.57
CA VAL A 52 -4.27 14.94 9.34
C VAL A 52 -3.10 15.91 9.37
N ARG A 53 -2.09 15.64 10.16
CA ARG A 53 -0.83 16.42 10.14
C ARG A 53 -0.01 16.01 8.92
N CYS A 54 0.29 16.95 8.01
CA CYS A 54 1.08 16.68 6.82
C CYS A 54 2.54 17.14 6.98
N VAL A 55 3.48 16.21 6.79
CA VAL A 55 4.93 16.48 6.82
C VAL A 55 5.54 16.12 5.47
N THR A 56 6.27 17.07 4.87
CA THR A 56 6.92 16.84 3.57
C THR A 56 8.16 15.98 3.78
N VAL A 57 8.16 14.80 3.14
CA VAL A 57 9.28 13.86 3.12
C VAL A 57 9.40 13.28 1.72
N ASP A 58 10.62 13.22 1.20
CA ASP A 58 10.97 12.40 0.06
C ASP A 58 11.52 11.06 0.57
N LEU A 59 10.82 9.97 0.28
CA LEU A 59 11.19 8.64 0.77
C LEU A 59 12.56 8.19 0.22
N ALA A 60 12.90 8.58 -1.01
CA ALA A 60 14.20 8.26 -1.61
C ALA A 60 15.36 8.98 -0.89
N ALA A 61 15.12 10.20 -0.40
CA ALA A 61 16.12 10.92 0.38
C ALA A 61 16.29 10.37 1.80
N GLY A 62 15.23 9.73 2.36
CA GLY A 62 15.26 9.08 3.65
C GLY A 62 15.44 10.02 4.86
N ASP A 63 15.18 11.31 4.69
CA ASP A 63 15.23 12.27 5.80
C ASP A 63 13.88 12.33 6.52
N PHE A 64 13.80 11.61 7.63
CA PHE A 64 12.65 11.58 8.52
C PHE A 64 12.81 12.46 9.77
N SER A 65 13.83 13.32 9.83
CA SER A 65 14.15 14.15 11.02
C SER A 65 12.98 15.05 11.48
N GLY A 66 12.12 15.47 10.56
CA GLY A 66 10.89 16.24 10.84
C GLY A 66 9.69 15.42 11.31
N VAL A 67 9.81 14.08 11.36
CA VAL A 67 8.73 13.18 11.74
C VAL A 67 9.03 12.54 13.10
N PRO A 68 8.13 12.64 14.10
CA PRO A 68 8.33 11.99 15.39
C PRO A 68 8.53 10.48 15.24
N GLY A 69 9.58 9.93 15.88
CA GLY A 69 9.85 8.49 15.85
C GLY A 69 9.04 7.68 16.88
N ASP A 70 8.41 8.34 17.87
CA ASP A 70 7.61 7.74 18.93
C ASP A 70 6.15 7.54 18.50
N VAL A 71 5.94 6.65 17.54
CA VAL A 71 4.61 6.35 16.99
C VAL A 71 4.17 4.94 17.37
N ASP A 72 2.84 4.73 17.47
CA ASP A 72 2.30 3.41 17.74
C ASP A 72 2.36 2.52 16.50
N TYR A 73 1.97 3.07 15.34
CA TYR A 73 1.84 2.30 14.10
C TYR A 73 2.34 3.07 12.88
N VAL A 74 2.87 2.32 11.92
CA VAL A 74 3.22 2.83 10.60
C VAL A 74 2.43 2.07 9.54
N VAL A 75 1.78 2.80 8.64
CA VAL A 75 1.02 2.26 7.51
C VAL A 75 1.65 2.77 6.22
N ASN A 76 2.50 1.93 5.62
CA ASN A 76 3.21 2.28 4.39
C ASN A 76 2.39 1.90 3.15
N MET A 77 1.75 2.92 2.53
CA MET A 77 0.94 2.80 1.32
C MET A 77 1.59 3.45 0.09
N ALA A 78 2.72 4.14 0.27
CA ALA A 78 3.40 4.83 -0.81
C ALA A 78 3.96 3.86 -1.86
N VAL A 79 3.93 4.29 -3.11
CA VAL A 79 4.62 3.63 -4.22
C VAL A 79 5.06 4.67 -5.25
N ALA A 80 6.34 4.67 -5.59
CA ALA A 80 6.88 5.40 -6.73
C ALA A 80 6.73 4.54 -8.01
N LYS A 81 6.37 5.18 -9.12
CA LYS A 81 6.18 4.57 -10.44
C LYS A 81 6.76 5.52 -11.50
N THR A 82 8.05 5.77 -11.43
CA THR A 82 8.74 6.72 -12.31
C THR A 82 9.12 6.09 -13.65
N LYS A 83 9.07 4.76 -13.75
CA LYS A 83 9.58 3.91 -14.86
C LYS A 83 11.12 3.81 -14.89
N SER A 84 11.82 4.50 -14.02
CA SER A 84 13.25 4.34 -13.77
C SER A 84 13.43 3.28 -12.68
N PHE A 85 14.24 2.26 -12.94
CA PHE A 85 14.52 1.23 -11.93
C PHE A 85 15.23 1.82 -10.72
N ASP A 86 16.24 2.66 -10.92
CA ASP A 86 17.05 3.23 -9.85
C ASP A 86 16.21 4.15 -8.95
N ASP A 87 15.41 5.04 -9.55
CA ASP A 87 14.54 5.96 -8.78
C ASP A 87 13.45 5.20 -8.02
N ASP A 88 12.88 4.17 -8.65
CA ASP A 88 11.83 3.37 -8.02
C ASP A 88 12.39 2.47 -6.92
N LEU A 89 13.60 1.91 -7.08
CA LEU A 89 14.30 1.15 -6.03
C LEU A 89 14.65 2.06 -4.84
N ALA A 90 15.21 3.24 -5.11
CA ALA A 90 15.56 4.20 -4.07
C ALA A 90 14.33 4.58 -3.22
N ALA A 91 13.19 4.89 -3.86
CA ALA A 91 11.99 5.31 -3.15
C ALA A 91 11.24 4.14 -2.48
N ASN A 92 11.05 3.00 -3.19
CA ASN A 92 10.18 1.91 -2.74
C ASN A 92 10.90 0.91 -1.84
N VAL A 93 12.21 0.74 -1.98
CA VAL A 93 12.99 -0.29 -1.28
C VAL A 93 13.94 0.32 -0.26
N GLU A 94 14.86 1.17 -0.70
CA GLU A 94 15.84 1.79 0.21
C GLU A 94 15.13 2.74 1.17
N GLY A 95 14.22 3.59 0.67
CA GLY A 95 13.38 4.47 1.48
C GLY A 95 12.51 3.71 2.48
N LEU A 96 12.01 2.51 2.14
CA LEU A 96 11.32 1.64 3.07
C LEU A 96 12.25 1.17 4.20
N GLY A 97 13.48 0.76 3.88
CA GLY A 97 14.46 0.36 4.88
C GLY A 97 14.81 1.50 5.84
N LEU A 98 15.06 2.70 5.31
CA LEU A 98 15.33 3.90 6.11
C LEU A 98 14.13 4.26 7.01
N MET A 99 12.90 4.18 6.48
CA MET A 99 11.67 4.40 7.24
C MET A 99 11.50 3.38 8.37
N MET A 100 11.68 2.09 8.12
CA MET A 100 11.60 1.05 9.15
C MET A 100 12.67 1.24 10.23
N SER A 101 13.87 1.70 9.86
CA SER A 101 14.93 2.06 10.82
C SER A 101 14.53 3.23 11.71
N HIS A 102 13.93 4.29 11.14
CA HIS A 102 13.44 5.45 11.88
C HIS A 102 12.33 5.08 12.88
N PHE A 103 11.36 4.29 12.43
CA PHE A 103 10.21 3.86 13.23
C PHE A 103 10.39 2.49 13.92
N ARG A 104 11.62 2.05 14.15
CA ARG A 104 11.93 0.72 14.71
C ARG A 104 11.31 0.44 16.08
N ALA A 105 10.87 1.47 16.80
CA ALA A 105 10.20 1.36 18.10
C ALA A 105 8.68 1.28 18.01
N ALA A 106 8.09 1.34 16.81
CA ALA A 106 6.66 1.21 16.61
C ALA A 106 6.15 -0.16 17.05
N LYS A 107 4.91 -0.23 17.49
CA LYS A 107 4.25 -1.49 17.92
C LYS A 107 4.01 -2.43 16.75
N ALA A 108 3.67 -1.88 15.58
CA ALA A 108 3.57 -2.63 14.35
C ALA A 108 3.76 -1.75 13.11
N PHE A 109 4.20 -2.40 12.03
CA PHE A 109 4.42 -1.84 10.71
C PHE A 109 3.59 -2.59 9.67
N LEU A 110 2.73 -1.90 8.92
CA LEU A 110 2.02 -2.44 7.77
C LEU A 110 2.71 -1.97 6.48
N HIS A 111 3.17 -2.91 5.66
CA HIS A 111 3.64 -2.64 4.30
C HIS A 111 2.58 -3.09 3.29
N CYS A 112 2.01 -2.13 2.56
CA CYS A 112 1.10 -2.43 1.47
C CYS A 112 1.87 -2.92 0.24
N SER A 113 1.87 -4.22 0.04
CA SER A 113 2.32 -4.87 -1.18
C SER A 113 1.16 -5.00 -2.17
N SER A 114 1.25 -5.90 -3.12
CA SER A 114 0.25 -6.11 -4.16
C SER A 114 0.20 -7.57 -4.57
N THR A 115 -0.96 -8.07 -4.97
CA THR A 115 -1.07 -9.39 -5.65
C THR A 115 -0.34 -9.43 -6.99
N ALA A 116 0.08 -8.30 -7.53
CA ALA A 116 0.95 -8.22 -8.71
C ALA A 116 2.35 -8.81 -8.53
N VAL A 117 2.72 -9.20 -7.31
CA VAL A 117 3.99 -9.90 -7.03
C VAL A 117 3.98 -11.38 -7.43
N TYR A 118 2.81 -11.99 -7.62
CA TYR A 118 2.71 -13.39 -7.94
C TYR A 118 3.10 -13.71 -9.39
N GLN A 119 3.76 -14.83 -9.59
CA GLN A 119 3.97 -15.40 -10.91
C GLN A 119 2.62 -15.82 -11.52
N ALA A 120 2.40 -15.51 -12.79
CA ALA A 120 1.20 -15.96 -13.49
C ALA A 120 1.08 -17.50 -13.44
N ASN A 121 -0.08 -18.02 -13.07
CA ASN A 121 -0.35 -19.45 -12.86
C ASN A 121 -1.65 -19.92 -13.51
N GLY A 122 -2.06 -19.30 -14.60
CA GLY A 122 -3.37 -19.48 -15.23
C GLY A 122 -4.46 -18.77 -14.42
N HIS A 123 -5.56 -19.48 -14.14
CA HIS A 123 -6.72 -18.91 -13.44
C HIS A 123 -6.87 -19.43 -11.98
N ARG A 124 -5.85 -20.08 -11.45
CA ARG A 124 -5.87 -20.57 -10.06
C ARG A 124 -5.78 -19.42 -9.06
N ALA A 125 -6.59 -19.48 -8.01
CA ALA A 125 -6.50 -18.51 -6.91
C ALA A 125 -5.13 -18.56 -6.22
N PHE A 126 -4.54 -17.40 -5.96
CA PHE A 126 -3.24 -17.25 -5.31
C PHE A 126 -3.31 -17.48 -3.80
N LYS A 127 -2.27 -18.13 -3.28
CA LYS A 127 -1.97 -18.26 -1.85
C LYS A 127 -0.72 -17.47 -1.50
N GLU A 128 -0.52 -17.18 -0.22
CA GLU A 128 0.60 -16.37 0.26
C GLU A 128 1.98 -17.03 0.02
N ASP A 129 2.03 -18.34 -0.13
CA ASP A 129 3.23 -19.13 -0.41
C ASP A 129 3.47 -19.44 -1.89
N ASP A 130 2.61 -18.92 -2.79
CA ASP A 130 2.80 -19.08 -4.24
C ASP A 130 4.03 -18.34 -4.75
N GLU A 131 4.54 -18.81 -5.88
CA GLU A 131 5.73 -18.25 -6.54
C GLU A 131 5.55 -16.78 -6.92
N LEU A 132 6.65 -16.02 -6.82
CA LEU A 132 6.70 -14.62 -7.18
C LEU A 132 7.26 -14.43 -8.59
N GLY A 133 6.79 -13.41 -9.31
CA GLY A 133 7.21 -13.13 -10.68
C GLY A 133 7.05 -11.67 -11.10
N ASP A 134 7.82 -11.27 -12.11
CA ASP A 134 7.84 -9.90 -12.65
C ASP A 134 6.86 -9.74 -13.81
N ASN A 135 5.55 -9.82 -13.52
CA ASN A 135 4.49 -9.73 -14.55
C ASN A 135 4.35 -8.35 -15.18
N HIS A 136 4.84 -7.29 -14.53
CA HIS A 136 4.75 -5.92 -15.04
C HIS A 136 5.89 -5.54 -15.97
N ARG A 137 6.92 -6.38 -16.10
CA ARG A 137 8.09 -6.09 -16.93
C ARG A 137 7.75 -5.72 -18.37
N VAL A 138 6.71 -6.34 -18.92
CA VAL A 138 6.24 -6.12 -20.30
C VAL A 138 5.25 -4.95 -20.44
N MET A 139 4.82 -4.35 -19.34
CA MET A 139 3.84 -3.27 -19.31
C MET A 139 4.54 -1.91 -19.39
N SER A 140 4.42 -1.21 -20.52
CA SER A 140 5.09 0.07 -20.78
C SER A 140 4.73 1.18 -19.80
N PHE A 141 3.58 1.09 -19.11
CA PHE A 141 3.12 2.10 -18.15
C PHE A 141 3.62 1.88 -16.72
N MET A 142 3.99 0.65 -16.35
CA MET A 142 4.54 0.29 -15.02
C MET A 142 5.59 -0.83 -15.07
N PRO A 143 6.67 -0.73 -15.87
CA PRO A 143 7.59 -1.85 -16.10
C PRO A 143 8.38 -2.29 -14.87
N THR A 144 8.45 -1.45 -13.84
CA THR A 144 9.21 -1.67 -12.61
C THR A 144 8.36 -2.19 -11.46
N TYR A 145 7.02 -2.23 -11.62
CA TYR A 145 6.10 -2.34 -10.48
C TYR A 145 6.23 -3.65 -9.70
N SER A 146 6.11 -4.81 -10.36
CA SER A 146 6.20 -6.10 -9.67
C SER A 146 7.55 -6.32 -9.02
N ILE A 147 8.64 -6.08 -9.74
CA ILE A 147 10.00 -6.28 -9.20
C ILE A 147 10.28 -5.39 -8.00
N ASN A 148 9.83 -4.12 -8.02
CA ASN A 148 9.95 -3.21 -6.89
C ASN A 148 9.13 -3.66 -5.69
N LYS A 149 7.90 -4.17 -5.89
CA LYS A 149 7.09 -4.71 -4.81
C LYS A 149 7.73 -5.95 -4.19
N ILE A 150 8.28 -6.86 -5.00
CA ILE A 150 9.01 -8.04 -4.51
C ILE A 150 10.25 -7.62 -3.71
N ALA A 151 11.04 -6.68 -4.20
CA ALA A 151 12.21 -6.17 -3.51
C ALA A 151 11.83 -5.46 -2.19
N ALA A 152 10.73 -4.69 -2.18
CA ALA A 152 10.19 -4.05 -0.99
C ALA A 152 9.71 -5.06 0.05
N GLU A 153 9.07 -6.18 -0.35
CA GLU A 153 8.74 -7.28 0.58
C GLU A 153 10.00 -7.90 1.20
N ALA A 154 11.06 -8.10 0.42
CA ALA A 154 12.34 -8.59 0.96
C ALA A 154 12.93 -7.61 1.98
N MET A 155 12.90 -6.30 1.69
CA MET A 155 13.34 -5.26 2.62
C MET A 155 12.48 -5.23 3.88
N ALA A 156 11.15 -5.33 3.77
CA ALA A 156 10.24 -5.37 4.92
C ALA A 156 10.51 -6.60 5.81
N ARG A 157 10.75 -7.78 5.21
CA ARG A 157 11.12 -9.01 5.95
C ARG A 157 12.47 -8.87 6.64
N TYR A 158 13.45 -8.24 6.00
CA TYR A 158 14.75 -7.94 6.60
C TYR A 158 14.58 -6.98 7.77
N GLY A 159 13.88 -5.85 7.58
CA GLY A 159 13.64 -4.83 8.60
C GLY A 159 12.92 -5.37 9.83
N ALA A 160 11.89 -6.22 9.63
CA ALA A 160 11.19 -6.87 10.72
C ALA A 160 12.16 -7.65 11.63
N ARG A 161 13.06 -8.44 11.05
CA ARG A 161 14.07 -9.21 11.80
C ARG A 161 15.16 -8.34 12.39
N GLN A 162 15.68 -7.39 11.60
CA GLN A 162 16.80 -6.53 11.99
C GLN A 162 16.49 -5.67 13.20
N TRP A 163 15.27 -5.14 13.27
CA TRP A 163 14.86 -4.21 14.34
C TRP A 163 13.83 -4.83 15.30
N ASN A 164 13.56 -6.13 15.20
CA ASN A 164 12.51 -6.81 15.97
C ASN A 164 11.16 -6.05 15.90
N LEU A 165 10.85 -5.50 14.72
CA LEU A 165 9.67 -4.68 14.47
C LEU A 165 8.55 -5.58 13.93
N PRO A 166 7.46 -5.82 14.70
CA PRO A 166 6.33 -6.59 14.20
C PRO A 166 5.80 -6.00 12.90
N THR A 167 5.79 -6.80 11.84
CA THR A 167 5.47 -6.34 10.48
C THR A 167 4.45 -7.24 9.82
N VAL A 168 3.49 -6.64 9.12
CA VAL A 168 2.60 -7.32 8.20
C VAL A 168 2.82 -6.79 6.78
N ILE A 169 2.96 -7.71 5.83
CA ILE A 169 3.04 -7.44 4.40
C ILE A 169 1.68 -7.81 3.81
N ALA A 170 0.89 -6.80 3.45
CA ALA A 170 -0.45 -6.97 2.94
C ALA A 170 -0.45 -6.84 1.42
N ARG A 171 -0.62 -7.96 0.69
CA ARG A 171 -0.71 -8.03 -0.77
C ARG A 171 -2.10 -7.60 -1.20
N LEU A 172 -2.26 -6.30 -1.45
CA LEU A 172 -3.53 -5.70 -1.82
C LEU A 172 -3.96 -6.18 -3.22
N ASN A 173 -5.21 -6.64 -3.33
CA ASN A 173 -5.86 -6.95 -4.59
C ASN A 173 -6.48 -5.66 -5.17
N VAL A 174 -7.50 -5.71 -5.96
CA VAL A 174 -8.10 -4.62 -6.72
C VAL A 174 -8.86 -3.64 -5.80
N PRO A 175 -8.24 -2.55 -5.32
CA PRO A 175 -8.95 -1.58 -4.48
C PRO A 175 -9.85 -0.68 -5.33
N TYR A 176 -11.01 -0.32 -4.77
CA TYR A 176 -11.94 0.64 -5.35
C TYR A 176 -12.71 1.41 -4.28
N GLY A 177 -13.33 2.50 -4.67
CA GLY A 177 -14.16 3.36 -3.83
C GLY A 177 -14.51 4.64 -4.55
N ASP A 178 -15.03 5.63 -3.83
CA ASP A 178 -15.40 6.94 -4.38
C ASP A 178 -14.21 7.69 -4.97
N ASN A 179 -12.99 7.31 -4.56
CA ASN A 179 -11.73 7.91 -4.99
C ASN A 179 -11.10 7.22 -6.22
N GLY A 180 -11.82 6.29 -6.88
CA GLY A 180 -11.41 5.60 -8.10
C GLY A 180 -11.22 4.09 -7.95
N GLY A 181 -10.40 3.52 -8.82
CA GLY A 181 -10.08 2.09 -8.86
C GLY A 181 -10.39 1.45 -10.21
N TRP A 182 -9.98 0.19 -10.40
CA TRP A 182 -10.20 -0.50 -11.68
C TRP A 182 -11.67 -0.64 -12.07
N PRO A 183 -12.60 -1.00 -11.16
CA PRO A 183 -14.02 -1.04 -11.52
C PRO A 183 -14.53 0.30 -12.06
N TRP A 184 -14.10 1.41 -11.47
CA TRP A 184 -14.43 2.75 -11.94
C TRP A 184 -13.82 3.02 -13.32
N MET A 185 -12.55 2.72 -13.53
CA MET A 185 -11.87 2.89 -14.83
C MET A 185 -12.54 2.06 -15.94
N HIS A 186 -12.94 0.82 -15.65
CA HIS A 186 -13.70 -0.01 -16.60
C HIS A 186 -15.06 0.60 -16.94
N LEU A 187 -15.78 1.13 -15.94
CA LEU A 187 -17.03 1.84 -16.17
C LEU A 187 -16.84 3.05 -17.09
N GLU A 188 -15.82 3.88 -16.84
CA GLU A 188 -15.50 5.03 -17.71
C GLU A 188 -15.17 4.59 -19.14
N GLN A 189 -14.41 3.51 -19.32
CA GLN A 189 -14.11 2.95 -20.64
C GLN A 189 -15.37 2.48 -21.35
N VAL A 190 -16.25 1.76 -20.67
CA VAL A 190 -17.54 1.29 -21.23
C VAL A 190 -18.41 2.49 -21.65
N LEU A 191 -18.54 3.51 -20.79
CA LEU A 191 -19.29 4.73 -21.09
C LEU A 191 -18.71 5.52 -22.27
N ALA A 192 -17.39 5.47 -22.45
CA ALA A 192 -16.69 6.07 -23.59
C ALA A 192 -16.72 5.21 -24.86
N GLY A 193 -17.39 4.05 -24.87
CA GLY A 193 -17.43 3.12 -25.99
C GLY A 193 -16.09 2.45 -26.30
N GLN A 194 -15.16 2.43 -25.33
CA GLN A 194 -13.85 1.80 -25.49
C GLN A 194 -13.94 0.30 -25.23
N LYS A 195 -13.09 -0.47 -25.94
CA LYS A 195 -12.99 -1.91 -25.72
C LYS A 195 -12.09 -2.21 -24.53
N ILE A 196 -12.57 -3.06 -23.64
CA ILE A 196 -11.77 -3.64 -22.56
C ILE A 196 -11.17 -4.95 -23.05
N ALA A 197 -9.85 -5.11 -22.97
CA ALA A 197 -9.19 -6.36 -23.32
C ALA A 197 -9.36 -7.36 -22.16
N VAL A 198 -9.88 -8.54 -22.49
CA VAL A 198 -10.08 -9.64 -21.53
C VAL A 198 -9.38 -10.90 -22.03
N HIS A 199 -9.18 -11.87 -21.15
CA HIS A 199 -8.62 -13.17 -21.50
C HIS A 199 -9.58 -13.92 -22.46
N THR A 200 -9.03 -14.74 -23.35
CA THR A 200 -9.82 -15.38 -24.43
C THR A 200 -10.38 -16.74 -24.05
N ASP A 201 -9.76 -17.44 -23.12
CA ASP A 201 -10.08 -18.84 -22.76
C ASP A 201 -10.90 -18.94 -21.47
N GLU A 202 -10.61 -18.11 -20.47
CA GLU A 202 -11.35 -18.09 -19.20
C GLU A 202 -11.54 -16.66 -18.70
N PRO A 203 -12.61 -16.38 -17.92
CA PRO A 203 -12.78 -15.09 -17.28
C PRO A 203 -11.62 -14.76 -16.34
N SER A 204 -11.12 -13.52 -16.39
CA SER A 204 -10.18 -13.02 -15.38
C SER A 204 -10.95 -12.75 -14.10
N VAL A 205 -10.60 -13.45 -13.02
CA VAL A 205 -11.29 -13.35 -11.73
C VAL A 205 -10.44 -12.56 -10.73
N TYR A 206 -11.08 -11.64 -10.04
CA TYR A 206 -10.47 -10.78 -9.03
C TYR A 206 -11.28 -10.78 -7.74
N ASN A 207 -10.65 -10.39 -6.64
CA ASN A 207 -11.32 -10.14 -5.36
C ASN A 207 -11.24 -8.64 -5.05
N PRO A 208 -12.08 -7.80 -5.70
CA PRO A 208 -12.03 -6.36 -5.47
C PRO A 208 -12.40 -6.04 -4.03
N ILE A 209 -11.74 -5.02 -3.48
CA ILE A 209 -11.93 -4.60 -2.10
C ILE A 209 -12.33 -3.13 -2.05
N HIS A 210 -13.46 -2.84 -1.38
CA HIS A 210 -13.93 -1.47 -1.19
C HIS A 210 -13.10 -0.73 -0.13
N GLU A 211 -12.99 0.59 -0.26
CA GLU A 211 -12.22 1.42 0.67
C GLU A 211 -12.71 1.32 2.13
N ASP A 212 -14.01 1.13 2.37
CA ASP A 212 -14.55 0.90 3.72
C ASP A 212 -14.03 -0.40 4.34
N ASP A 213 -13.87 -1.46 3.52
CA ASP A 213 -13.31 -2.71 3.97
C ASP A 213 -11.81 -2.59 4.24
N ILE A 214 -11.10 -1.81 3.42
CA ILE A 214 -9.69 -1.48 3.66
C ILE A 214 -9.54 -0.79 5.01
N ILE A 215 -10.35 0.25 5.28
CA ILE A 215 -10.36 0.99 6.55
C ILE A 215 -10.66 0.04 7.73
N ARG A 216 -11.65 -0.82 7.60
CA ARG A 216 -12.07 -1.77 8.63
C ARG A 216 -11.02 -2.85 8.91
N MET A 217 -10.25 -3.27 7.89
CA MET A 217 -9.28 -4.35 7.99
C MET A 217 -7.91 -3.89 8.51
N VAL A 218 -7.50 -2.63 8.31
CA VAL A 218 -6.18 -2.13 8.74
C VAL A 218 -5.88 -2.41 10.23
N PRO A 219 -6.78 -2.18 11.20
CA PRO A 219 -6.52 -2.54 12.59
C PRO A 219 -6.22 -4.04 12.78
N ARG A 220 -6.93 -4.92 12.05
CA ARG A 220 -6.74 -6.38 12.12
C ARG A 220 -5.43 -6.82 11.48
N LEU A 221 -5.02 -6.16 10.39
CA LEU A 221 -3.73 -6.40 9.77
C LEU A 221 -2.58 -6.03 10.72
N LEU A 222 -2.70 -4.92 11.43
CA LEU A 222 -1.73 -4.53 12.44
C LEU A 222 -1.69 -5.51 13.63
N ASP A 223 -2.83 -6.10 14.02
CA ASP A 223 -2.89 -7.10 15.10
C ASP A 223 -2.17 -8.42 14.76
N VAL A 224 -2.09 -8.78 13.46
CA VAL A 224 -1.38 -10.01 13.03
C VAL A 224 0.06 -9.76 12.61
N ALA A 225 0.56 -8.54 12.78
CA ALA A 225 1.95 -8.22 12.52
C ALA A 225 2.87 -9.04 13.43
N SER A 226 3.96 -9.58 12.90
CA SER A 226 4.87 -10.45 13.64
C SER A 226 6.33 -10.31 13.22
N VAL A 227 7.21 -11.00 13.97
CA VAL A 227 8.61 -11.21 13.60
C VAL A 227 8.86 -12.73 13.59
N PRO A 228 9.19 -13.31 12.45
CA PRO A 228 9.31 -12.72 11.09
C PRO A 228 7.96 -12.17 10.57
N ALA A 229 8.04 -11.28 9.57
CA ALA A 229 6.86 -10.61 9.05
C ALA A 229 5.77 -11.58 8.57
N THR A 230 4.53 -11.32 8.96
CA THR A 230 3.34 -12.02 8.43
C THR A 230 3.06 -11.54 7.02
N ILE A 231 2.72 -12.45 6.10
CA ILE A 231 2.26 -12.12 4.74
C ILE A 231 0.77 -12.47 4.65
N VAL A 232 -0.03 -11.57 4.07
CA VAL A 232 -1.48 -11.73 3.94
C VAL A 232 -1.94 -11.27 2.56
N ASN A 233 -2.77 -12.07 1.90
CA ASN A 233 -3.55 -11.59 0.76
C ASN A 233 -4.68 -10.69 1.25
N TRP A 234 -4.75 -9.48 0.70
CA TRP A 234 -5.67 -8.45 1.14
C TRP A 234 -6.65 -8.10 0.02
N GLY A 235 -7.78 -8.76 0.01
CA GLY A 235 -8.84 -8.62 -0.99
C GLY A 235 -10.22 -8.66 -0.38
N GLY A 236 -11.24 -8.43 -1.20
CA GLY A 236 -12.63 -8.67 -0.85
C GLY A 236 -12.98 -10.17 -0.79
N ASN A 237 -14.16 -10.47 -0.28
CA ASN A 237 -14.62 -11.85 -0.14
C ASN A 237 -15.23 -12.41 -1.44
N ASP A 238 -15.70 -11.54 -2.31
CA ASP A 238 -16.37 -11.92 -3.55
C ASP A 238 -15.35 -12.08 -4.69
N ALA A 239 -15.50 -13.15 -5.45
CA ALA A 239 -14.77 -13.38 -6.69
C ALA A 239 -15.64 -12.87 -7.85
N VAL A 240 -15.13 -11.89 -8.58
CA VAL A 240 -15.85 -11.27 -9.71
C VAL A 240 -14.99 -11.29 -10.97
N SER A 241 -15.63 -11.35 -12.14
CA SER A 241 -15.00 -11.36 -13.47
C SER A 241 -15.48 -10.20 -14.33
#